data_172d576ddbdc281838fa80a4f4ecccad
#
_entry.id   172d576ddbdc281838fa80a4f4ecccad
#
_cell.length_a   1.000
_cell.length_b   1.000
_cell.length_c   1.000
_cell.angle_alpha   90.00
_cell.angle_beta   90.00
_cell.angle_gamma   90.00
#
_symmetry.space_group_name_H-M   'P 1'
#
loop_
_entity.id
_entity.type
_entity.pdbx_description
1 polymer ?
#
loop_
_entity_poly.entity_id
_entity_poly.type
_entity_poly.pdbx_seq_one_letter_code
_entity_poly.pdbx_strand_id
1 'polypeptide(L)'
;KRSGMKWVILRPSEVYGQRMGPINRLINWIQKFIFVPVIGAGQCKLSPVFIDDVVSAIALSIFNKELENETIVLAGPEELTFNDLVDRIALYFGVNRFKLHLPADLIKFGIIVTSRIGINTLVSDQIPRLLCKKNYRIDLAREKLDYSPCFLEESIKKNTITCKD
;
A
#
# COMPACT_ATOMS: atom_id res chain seq x y z
N LYS A 1 -12.01 -22.55 -12.53
CA LYS A 1 -11.61 -23.90 -12.03
C LYS A 1 -12.12 -25.06 -12.91
N ARG A 2 -12.95 -24.81 -13.93
CA ARG A 2 -13.52 -25.87 -14.81
C ARG A 2 -12.74 -26.07 -16.11
N SER A 3 -11.76 -25.23 -16.44
CA SER A 3 -11.07 -25.27 -17.75
C SER A 3 -9.89 -26.24 -17.84
N GLY A 4 -9.47 -26.86 -16.74
CA GLY A 4 -8.22 -27.66 -16.71
C GLY A 4 -6.93 -26.85 -16.89
N MET A 5 -7.04 -25.53 -17.04
CA MET A 5 -5.92 -24.63 -17.22
C MET A 5 -5.19 -24.39 -15.89
N LYS A 6 -3.88 -24.47 -15.92
CA LYS A 6 -3.01 -24.12 -14.78
C LYS A 6 -3.01 -22.62 -14.56
N TRP A 7 -3.07 -22.21 -13.32
CA TRP A 7 -3.15 -20.79 -12.95
C TRP A 7 -2.33 -20.48 -11.70
N VAL A 8 -1.91 -19.24 -11.58
CA VAL A 8 -1.32 -18.65 -10.37
C VAL A 8 -2.04 -17.33 -10.09
N ILE A 9 -2.45 -17.12 -8.86
CA ILE A 9 -3.05 -15.85 -8.43
C ILE A 9 -2.09 -15.16 -7.48
N LEU A 10 -1.52 -14.02 -7.93
CA LEU A 10 -0.73 -13.16 -7.08
C LEU A 10 -1.63 -12.07 -6.48
N ARG A 11 -1.60 -11.92 -5.17
CA ARG A 11 -2.41 -10.96 -4.41
C ARG A 11 -1.51 -9.94 -3.72
N PRO A 12 -1.15 -8.84 -4.40
CA PRO A 12 -0.36 -7.80 -3.77
C PRO A 12 -1.18 -7.05 -2.71
N SER A 13 -0.48 -6.58 -1.68
CA SER A 13 -1.00 -5.67 -0.66
C SER A 13 -1.10 -4.24 -1.19
N GLU A 14 -0.76 -3.23 -0.38
CA GLU A 14 -0.75 -1.83 -0.79
C GLU A 14 0.49 -1.53 -1.64
N VAL A 15 0.34 -1.62 -2.97
CA VAL A 15 1.44 -1.37 -3.92
C VAL A 15 1.73 0.12 -4.01
N TYR A 16 3.01 0.49 -4.00
CA TYR A 16 3.49 1.85 -4.21
C TYR A 16 4.78 1.89 -5.04
N GLY A 17 5.11 3.05 -5.58
CA GLY A 17 6.27 3.29 -6.44
C GLY A 17 5.88 4.00 -7.75
N GLN A 18 6.83 4.57 -8.45
CA GLN A 18 6.72 5.18 -9.79
C GLN A 18 5.41 5.95 -10.08
N ARG A 19 5.13 7.01 -9.29
CA ARG A 19 4.07 8.00 -9.52
C ARG A 19 2.63 7.59 -9.19
N MET A 20 2.34 6.33 -8.93
CA MET A 20 0.96 5.85 -8.75
C MET A 20 0.73 5.24 -7.36
N GLY A 21 -0.50 5.35 -6.88
CA GLY A 21 -0.96 4.69 -5.67
C GLY A 21 -1.23 5.61 -4.48
N PRO A 22 -1.97 5.12 -3.48
CA PRO A 22 -2.37 5.89 -2.30
C PRO A 22 -1.18 6.29 -1.43
N ILE A 23 -0.15 5.45 -1.32
CA ILE A 23 1.05 5.73 -0.53
C ILE A 23 1.89 6.83 -1.19
N ASN A 24 2.01 6.86 -2.51
CA ASN A 24 2.70 7.95 -3.21
C ASN A 24 1.98 9.28 -3.00
N ARG A 25 0.64 9.27 -3.00
CA ARG A 25 -0.14 10.47 -2.66
C ARG A 25 0.10 10.93 -1.22
N LEU A 26 0.20 9.99 -0.28
CA LEU A 26 0.55 10.27 1.11
C LEU A 26 1.96 10.87 1.23
N ILE A 27 2.96 10.31 0.54
CA ILE A 27 4.33 10.84 0.49
C ILE A 27 4.31 12.28 -0.01
N ASN A 28 3.65 12.55 -1.14
CA ASN A 28 3.54 13.90 -1.69
C ASN A 28 2.80 14.87 -0.75
N TRP A 29 1.77 14.38 -0.05
CA TRP A 29 1.03 15.15 0.94
C TRP A 29 1.92 15.53 2.12
N ILE A 30 2.65 14.58 2.68
CA ILE A 30 3.58 14.78 3.80
C ILE A 30 4.67 15.80 3.44
N GLN A 31 5.14 15.82 2.20
CA GLN A 31 6.13 16.81 1.75
C GLN A 31 5.56 18.23 1.67
N LYS A 32 4.28 18.36 1.29
CA LYS A 32 3.67 19.66 0.98
C LYS A 32 2.93 20.30 2.16
N PHE A 33 2.30 19.48 3.02
CA PHE A 33 1.39 19.97 4.04
C PHE A 33 1.85 19.60 5.45
N ILE A 34 1.63 20.52 6.40
CA ILE A 34 1.99 20.33 7.81
C ILE A 34 1.03 19.33 8.50
N PHE A 35 -0.25 19.32 8.11
CA PHE A 35 -1.27 18.45 8.68
C PHE A 35 -1.52 17.25 7.78
N VAL A 36 -1.55 16.06 8.39
CA VAL A 36 -1.88 14.80 7.70
C VAL A 36 -3.21 14.29 8.25
N PRO A 37 -4.27 14.20 7.42
CA PRO A 37 -5.54 13.67 7.86
C PRO A 37 -5.43 12.16 8.08
N VAL A 38 -5.84 11.71 9.26
CA VAL A 38 -5.84 10.30 9.68
C VAL A 38 -7.26 9.85 9.97
N ILE A 39 -7.70 8.77 9.38
CA ILE A 39 -9.04 8.23 9.59
C ILE A 39 -9.10 7.47 10.90
N GLY A 40 -9.99 7.88 11.81
CA GLY A 40 -10.14 7.27 13.12
C GLY A 40 -8.87 7.39 13.96
N ALA A 41 -8.50 6.32 14.64
CA ALA A 41 -7.29 6.28 15.49
C ALA A 41 -5.99 6.03 14.72
N GLY A 42 -6.03 5.83 13.39
CA GLY A 42 -4.85 5.53 12.58
C GLY A 42 -4.18 4.18 12.87
N GLN A 43 -4.90 3.27 13.52
CA GLN A 43 -4.40 1.93 13.93
C GLN A 43 -4.59 0.86 12.85
N CYS A 44 -5.08 1.25 11.67
CA CYS A 44 -5.20 0.34 10.55
C CYS A 44 -3.82 -0.17 10.12
N LYS A 45 -3.69 -1.49 10.04
CA LYS A 45 -2.44 -2.15 9.68
C LYS A 45 -2.31 -2.30 8.17
N LEU A 46 -1.15 -1.96 7.67
CA LEU A 46 -0.76 -1.96 6.27
C LEU A 46 0.58 -2.67 6.12
N SER A 47 0.78 -3.36 5.01
CA SER A 47 2.08 -3.95 4.66
C SER A 47 2.49 -3.47 3.27
N PRO A 48 2.94 -2.22 3.14
CA PRO A 48 3.27 -1.60 1.86
C PRO A 48 4.30 -2.42 1.09
N VAL A 49 4.04 -2.66 -0.20
CA VAL A 49 4.94 -3.40 -1.09
C VAL A 49 5.39 -2.52 -2.24
N PHE A 50 6.68 -2.51 -2.51
CA PHE A 50 7.23 -1.74 -3.63
C PHE A 50 6.92 -2.39 -4.97
N ILE A 51 6.64 -1.59 -5.98
CA ILE A 51 6.22 -2.09 -7.30
C ILE A 51 7.24 -3.02 -7.94
N ASP A 52 8.53 -2.75 -7.79
CA ASP A 52 9.58 -3.58 -8.40
C ASP A 52 9.63 -4.98 -7.78
N ASP A 53 9.33 -5.10 -6.45
CA ASP A 53 9.25 -6.39 -5.78
C ASP A 53 8.06 -7.21 -6.31
N VAL A 54 6.94 -6.54 -6.61
CA VAL A 54 5.78 -7.18 -7.24
C VAL A 54 6.09 -7.64 -8.66
N VAL A 55 6.76 -6.79 -9.45
CA VAL A 55 7.16 -7.12 -10.83
C VAL A 55 8.13 -8.31 -10.84
N SER A 56 9.11 -8.33 -9.93
CA SER A 56 10.04 -9.43 -9.78
C SER A 56 9.32 -10.74 -9.43
N ALA A 57 8.37 -10.68 -8.48
CA ALA A 57 7.59 -11.85 -8.11
C ALA A 57 6.70 -12.36 -9.27
N ILE A 58 6.12 -11.46 -10.09
CA ILE A 58 5.38 -11.82 -11.30
C ILE A 58 6.31 -12.55 -12.28
N ALA A 59 7.48 -11.99 -12.56
CA ALA A 59 8.43 -12.60 -13.49
C ALA A 59 8.88 -14.01 -13.04
N LEU A 60 9.19 -14.17 -11.75
CA LEU A 60 9.56 -15.46 -11.17
C LEU A 60 8.41 -16.46 -11.20
N SER A 61 7.16 -16.03 -11.05
CA SER A 61 5.99 -16.90 -11.02
C SER A 61 5.66 -17.53 -12.38
N ILE A 62 6.05 -16.88 -13.49
CA ILE A 62 5.71 -17.35 -14.85
C ILE A 62 6.36 -18.72 -15.16
N PHE A 63 7.56 -18.93 -14.70
CA PHE A 63 8.34 -20.13 -14.99
C PHE A 63 8.35 -21.16 -13.86
N ASN A 64 7.76 -20.84 -12.72
CA ASN A 64 7.76 -21.72 -11.55
C ASN A 64 6.56 -22.66 -11.54
N LYS A 65 6.80 -23.93 -11.90
CA LYS A 65 5.75 -24.98 -11.94
C LYS A 65 5.22 -25.35 -10.55
N GLU A 66 5.96 -25.11 -9.48
CA GLU A 66 5.51 -25.40 -8.10
C GLU A 66 4.37 -24.49 -7.63
N LEU A 67 4.10 -23.43 -8.40
CA LEU A 67 3.03 -22.47 -8.11
C LEU A 67 1.71 -22.79 -8.81
N GLU A 68 1.65 -23.87 -9.57
CA GLU A 68 0.45 -24.26 -10.31
C GLU A 68 -0.75 -24.42 -9.37
N ASN A 69 -1.82 -23.68 -9.66
CA ASN A 69 -3.08 -23.62 -8.89
C ASN A 69 -2.95 -23.04 -7.47
N GLU A 70 -1.92 -22.21 -7.23
CA GLU A 70 -1.67 -21.56 -5.96
C GLU A 70 -2.10 -20.09 -5.94
N THR A 71 -2.43 -19.62 -4.74
CA THR A 71 -2.68 -18.19 -4.48
C THR A 71 -1.62 -17.68 -3.52
N ILE A 72 -0.84 -16.69 -3.96
CA ILE A 72 0.31 -16.17 -3.23
C ILE A 72 0.05 -14.71 -2.87
N VAL A 73 0.25 -14.38 -1.59
CA VAL A 73 0.18 -13.01 -1.10
C VAL A 73 1.56 -12.36 -1.22
N LEU A 74 1.60 -11.17 -1.83
CA LEU A 74 2.79 -10.35 -1.94
C LEU A 74 2.60 -9.10 -1.08
N ALA A 75 3.37 -8.98 -0.01
CA ALA A 75 3.32 -7.83 0.89
C ALA A 75 4.72 -7.37 1.26
N GLY A 76 4.84 -6.18 1.81
CA GLY A 76 6.09 -5.67 2.33
C GLY A 76 6.59 -6.49 3.53
N PRO A 77 7.86 -6.30 3.93
CA PRO A 77 8.50 -7.09 4.99
C PRO A 77 7.95 -6.78 6.38
N GLU A 78 7.26 -5.64 6.52
CA GLU A 78 6.78 -5.12 7.80
C GLU A 78 5.28 -4.83 7.76
N GLU A 79 4.65 -5.01 8.92
CA GLU A 79 3.28 -4.58 9.17
C GLU A 79 3.33 -3.27 9.98
N LEU A 80 2.86 -2.18 9.39
CA LEU A 80 2.87 -0.84 9.97
C LEU A 80 1.44 -0.36 10.23
N THR A 81 1.22 0.38 11.32
CA THR A 81 -0.01 1.16 11.44
C THR A 81 0.03 2.35 10.49
N PHE A 82 -1.11 2.94 10.16
CA PHE A 82 -1.13 4.15 9.34
C PHE A 82 -0.36 5.30 10.02
N ASN A 83 -0.42 5.38 11.35
CA ASN A 83 0.34 6.35 12.13
C ASN A 83 1.85 6.12 11.98
N ASP A 84 2.32 4.86 12.09
CA ASP A 84 3.74 4.53 11.93
C ASP A 84 4.22 4.82 10.50
N LEU A 85 3.38 4.54 9.51
CA LEU A 85 3.67 4.85 8.11
C LEU A 85 3.88 6.36 7.90
N VAL A 86 3.01 7.20 8.47
CA VAL A 86 3.15 8.66 8.40
C VAL A 86 4.43 9.12 9.10
N ASP A 87 4.71 8.59 10.29
CA ASP A 87 5.88 8.96 11.08
C ASP A 87 7.19 8.58 10.37
N ARG A 88 7.27 7.36 9.82
CA ARG A 88 8.44 6.91 9.06
C ARG A 88 8.70 7.72 7.80
N ILE A 89 7.63 8.02 7.04
CA ILE A 89 7.76 8.86 5.85
C ILE A 89 8.21 10.28 6.25
N ALA A 90 7.62 10.87 7.30
CA ALA A 90 8.00 12.18 7.79
C ALA A 90 9.46 12.22 8.27
N LEU A 91 9.88 11.20 9.00
CA LEU A 91 11.27 11.04 9.46
C LEU A 91 12.25 10.92 8.29
N TYR A 92 11.91 10.13 7.27
CA TYR A 92 12.74 9.96 6.07
C TYR A 92 13.01 11.30 5.36
N PHE A 93 12.00 12.17 5.28
CA PHE A 93 12.15 13.52 4.68
C PHE A 93 12.62 14.59 5.67
N GLY A 94 12.91 14.25 6.93
CA GLY A 94 13.36 15.18 7.95
C GLY A 94 12.33 16.26 8.30
N VAL A 95 11.03 15.94 8.23
CA VAL A 95 9.93 16.88 8.44
C VAL A 95 9.02 16.45 9.60
N ASN A 96 8.60 17.41 10.41
CA ASN A 96 7.61 17.15 11.47
C ASN A 96 6.20 17.41 10.94
N ARG A 97 5.28 16.45 11.18
CA ARG A 97 3.89 16.54 10.72
C ARG A 97 2.92 16.27 11.85
N PHE A 98 1.82 17.02 11.86
CA PHE A 98 0.73 16.84 12.82
C PHE A 98 -0.33 15.93 12.23
N LYS A 99 -0.64 14.83 12.91
CA LYS A 99 -1.70 13.90 12.53
C LYS A 99 -3.03 14.43 13.02
N LEU A 100 -3.93 14.78 12.09
CA LEU A 100 -5.28 15.21 12.39
C LEU A 100 -6.22 14.00 12.34
N HIS A 101 -6.57 13.46 13.50
CA HIS A 101 -7.45 12.30 13.62
C HIS A 101 -8.91 12.74 13.40
N LEU A 102 -9.50 12.29 12.29
CA LEU A 102 -10.88 12.61 11.92
C LEU A 102 -11.77 11.39 12.15
N PRO A 103 -12.89 11.52 12.85
CA PRO A 103 -13.90 10.46 12.98
C PRO A 103 -14.33 9.96 11.59
N ALA A 104 -14.42 8.63 11.44
CA ALA A 104 -14.79 8.02 10.16
C ALA A 104 -16.15 8.52 9.62
N ASP A 105 -17.07 8.85 10.52
CA ASP A 105 -18.41 9.33 10.13
C ASP A 105 -18.38 10.76 9.56
N LEU A 106 -17.50 11.62 10.05
CA LEU A 106 -17.28 12.95 9.46
C LEU A 106 -16.74 12.85 8.03
N ILE A 107 -15.84 11.90 7.78
CA ILE A 107 -15.28 11.67 6.45
C ILE A 107 -16.35 11.13 5.49
N LYS A 108 -17.16 10.16 5.94
CA LYS A 108 -18.30 9.65 5.16
C LYS A 108 -19.26 10.77 4.78
N PHE A 109 -19.59 11.64 5.74
CA PHE A 109 -20.45 12.79 5.50
C PHE A 109 -19.84 13.77 4.50
N GLY A 110 -18.56 14.08 4.65
CA GLY A 110 -17.81 14.93 3.71
C GLY A 110 -17.81 14.38 2.28
N ILE A 111 -17.65 13.06 2.12
CA ILE A 111 -17.70 12.39 0.79
C ILE A 111 -19.10 12.49 0.18
N ILE A 112 -20.15 12.31 0.96
CA ILE A 112 -21.54 12.45 0.48
C ILE A 112 -21.79 13.87 -0.03
N VAL A 113 -21.31 14.87 0.70
CA VAL A 113 -21.46 16.29 0.31
C VAL A 113 -20.66 16.60 -0.95
N THR A 114 -19.39 16.18 -1.01
CA THR A 114 -18.50 16.45 -2.16
C THR A 114 -18.94 15.70 -3.42
N SER A 115 -19.50 14.49 -3.30
CA SER A 115 -20.06 13.76 -4.43
C SER A 115 -21.27 14.45 -5.08
N ARG A 116 -22.07 15.17 -4.28
CA ARG A 116 -23.20 15.98 -4.79
C ARG A 116 -22.75 17.24 -5.53
N ILE A 117 -21.53 17.72 -5.26
CA ILE A 117 -20.94 18.91 -5.91
C ILE A 117 -20.07 18.49 -7.14
N GLY A 118 -20.04 17.19 -7.48
CA GLY A 118 -19.26 16.68 -8.63
C GLY A 118 -17.74 16.57 -8.36
N ILE A 119 -17.31 16.76 -7.12
CA ILE A 119 -15.91 16.64 -6.74
C ILE A 119 -15.64 15.22 -6.22
N ASN A 120 -15.24 14.31 -7.09
CA ASN A 120 -14.87 12.93 -6.72
C ASN A 120 -13.43 12.87 -6.18
N THR A 121 -13.24 13.36 -4.95
CA THR A 121 -11.90 13.40 -4.32
C THR A 121 -11.48 12.13 -3.60
N LEU A 122 -12.45 11.34 -3.12
CA LEU A 122 -12.20 10.06 -2.45
C LEU A 122 -13.26 9.05 -2.90
N VAL A 123 -12.80 7.88 -3.33
CA VAL A 123 -13.72 6.79 -3.66
C VAL A 123 -14.21 6.19 -2.34
N SER A 124 -15.54 6.22 -2.16
CA SER A 124 -16.23 5.71 -0.96
C SER A 124 -15.79 4.28 -0.56
N ASP A 125 -15.38 3.48 -1.54
CA ASP A 125 -14.94 2.09 -1.34
C ASP A 125 -13.57 1.94 -0.67
N GLN A 126 -12.79 3.02 -0.55
CA GLN A 126 -11.45 2.97 0.05
C GLN A 126 -11.50 3.03 1.58
N ILE A 127 -12.53 3.66 2.15
CA ILE A 127 -12.68 3.79 3.62
C ILE A 127 -12.82 2.43 4.31
N PRO A 128 -13.71 1.51 3.87
CA PRO A 128 -13.80 0.18 4.47
C PRO A 128 -12.49 -0.61 4.38
N ARG A 129 -11.75 -0.44 3.30
CA ARG A 129 -10.44 -1.10 3.11
C ARG A 129 -9.38 -0.60 4.08
N LEU A 130 -9.43 0.67 4.47
CA LEU A 130 -8.53 1.27 5.45
C LEU A 130 -8.90 0.89 6.90
N LEU A 131 -10.12 0.42 7.15
CA LEU A 131 -10.59 0.02 8.48
C LEU A 131 -10.51 -1.49 8.72
N CYS A 132 -10.28 -2.31 7.68
CA CYS A 132 -10.19 -3.75 7.80
C CYS A 132 -8.86 -4.17 8.44
N LYS A 133 -8.94 -5.09 9.42
CA LYS A 133 -7.76 -5.82 9.89
C LYS A 133 -7.28 -6.74 8.77
N LYS A 134 -6.13 -6.43 8.19
CA LYS A 134 -5.49 -7.25 7.17
C LYS A 134 -4.32 -7.97 7.82
N ASN A 135 -4.22 -9.25 7.58
CA ASN A 135 -3.06 -10.05 7.98
C ASN A 135 -2.46 -10.63 6.71
N TYR A 136 -1.31 -10.14 6.32
CA TYR A 136 -0.60 -10.57 5.13
C TYR A 136 0.51 -11.55 5.51
N ARG A 137 0.27 -12.84 5.26
CA ARG A 137 1.31 -13.87 5.41
C ARG A 137 2.04 -14.04 4.09
N ILE A 138 3.35 -13.78 4.11
CA ILE A 138 4.23 -13.88 2.93
C ILE A 138 5.13 -15.13 2.95
N ASP A 139 4.87 -16.03 3.89
CA ASP A 139 5.69 -17.23 4.09
C ASP A 139 5.79 -18.06 2.80
N LEU A 140 4.65 -18.27 2.13
CA LEU A 140 4.59 -19.02 0.87
C LEU A 140 5.34 -18.32 -0.27
N ALA A 141 5.29 -16.99 -0.32
CA ALA A 141 6.05 -16.21 -1.30
C ALA A 141 7.56 -16.33 -1.06
N ARG A 142 8.00 -16.27 0.19
CA ARG A 142 9.42 -16.46 0.55
C ARG A 142 9.91 -17.85 0.20
N GLU A 143 9.13 -18.89 0.52
CA GLU A 143 9.50 -20.27 0.30
C GLU A 143 9.57 -20.62 -1.19
N LYS A 144 8.54 -20.27 -1.98
CA LYS A 144 8.40 -20.71 -3.36
C LYS A 144 8.94 -19.74 -4.40
N LEU A 145 9.09 -18.45 -4.09
CA LEU A 145 9.55 -17.42 -5.02
C LEU A 145 10.87 -16.77 -4.60
N ASP A 146 11.49 -17.21 -3.50
CA ASP A 146 12.65 -16.50 -2.91
C ASP A 146 12.35 -14.98 -2.73
N TYR A 147 11.10 -14.70 -2.34
CA TYR A 147 10.56 -13.36 -2.26
C TYR A 147 11.16 -12.57 -1.09
N SER A 148 11.98 -11.57 -1.39
CA SER A 148 12.65 -10.70 -0.42
C SER A 148 12.30 -9.24 -0.67
N PRO A 149 11.13 -8.76 -0.19
CA PRO A 149 10.69 -7.40 -0.43
C PRO A 149 11.54 -6.37 0.30
N CYS A 150 11.75 -5.21 -0.35
CA CYS A 150 12.49 -4.09 0.19
C CYS A 150 11.76 -3.43 1.38
N PHE A 151 12.53 -2.88 2.33
CA PHE A 151 12.00 -2.02 3.39
C PHE A 151 11.49 -0.68 2.84
N LEU A 152 10.61 -0.03 3.60
CA LEU A 152 9.95 1.22 3.17
C LEU A 152 10.96 2.31 2.81
N GLU A 153 11.97 2.52 3.64
CA GLU A 153 12.98 3.57 3.47
C GLU A 153 13.82 3.36 2.21
N GLU A 154 14.24 2.11 1.96
CA GLU A 154 14.99 1.75 0.76
C GLU A 154 14.19 1.98 -0.52
N SER A 155 12.93 1.62 -0.48
CA SER A 155 12.02 1.77 -1.63
C SER A 155 11.70 3.24 -1.91
N ILE A 156 11.51 4.07 -0.87
CA ILE A 156 11.32 5.52 -1.03
C ILE A 156 12.57 6.13 -1.67
N LYS A 157 13.76 5.71 -1.24
CA LYS A 157 15.03 6.15 -1.84
C LYS A 157 15.10 5.81 -3.33
N LYS A 158 14.81 4.56 -3.70
CA LYS A 158 14.75 4.11 -5.11
C LYS A 158 13.75 4.95 -5.92
N ASN A 159 12.55 5.14 -5.38
CA ASN A 159 11.47 5.91 -6.03
C ASN A 159 11.86 7.40 -6.23
N THR A 160 12.59 8.00 -5.29
CA THR A 160 13.01 9.41 -5.36
C THR A 160 14.12 9.62 -6.41
N ILE A 161 14.97 8.65 -6.61
CA ILE A 161 16.05 8.70 -7.62
C ILE A 161 15.45 8.62 -9.03
N THR A 162 14.53 7.69 -9.26
CA THR A 162 13.89 7.45 -10.57
C THR A 162 12.96 8.59 -11.01
N CYS A 163 12.51 9.46 -10.11
CA CYS A 163 11.65 10.60 -10.45
C CYS A 163 12.42 11.90 -10.79
N LYS A 164 13.75 11.89 -10.78
CA LYS A 164 14.58 13.07 -11.12
C LYS A 164 15.07 13.06 -12.58
N ASP A 165 14.87 11.95 -13.28
CA ASP A 165 15.10 11.82 -14.72
C ASP A 165 13.75 11.93 -15.46
#